data_74e63d1e1dd1cfef0eb3f64393495e2c
#
_entry.id   74e63d1e1dd1cfef0eb3f64393495e2c
#
_cell.length_a   1.000
_cell.length_b   1.000
_cell.length_c   1.000
_cell.angle_alpha   90.00
_cell.angle_beta   90.00
_cell.angle_gamma   90.00
#
_symmetry.space_group_name_H-M   'P 1'
#
loop_
_entity.id
_entity.type
_entity.pdbx_description
1 polymer ?
#
loop_
_entity_poly.entity_id
_entity_poly.type
_entity_poly.pdbx_seq_one_letter_code
_entity_poly.pdbx_strand_id
1 'polypeptide(L)'
;MNDTARTMLARLVALYGVSIAHDASRCEGLLRDTCPECTREIFVLVHAVRQHVTDDLLTPRHTLPLALTEAFLVKRLEDELGFSAEVARWAVTCWAEALGRADPAPSPEKPEVHAEPEPPAQGTNPDLREQWRENLGRAPRSVRLGIIANLAGAPDTGNLRLLISALDNDDRAVRSAAFDLLSDPKTGATSLLIDTLHGATDGLTWRITLVLGALHAHDAVGTLLPLLDRAPVVRDAAIWSLGEIGGRRAATPLMNLLHHNDSGVVQAAADALRKISR
;
A
#
# COMPACT_ATOMS: atom_id res chain seq x y z
N MET A 1 17.06 -21.60 -5.88
CA MET A 1 17.49 -21.60 -4.46
C MET A 1 17.64 -23.03 -4.01
N ASN A 2 18.59 -23.32 -3.12
CA ASN A 2 18.92 -24.69 -2.71
C ASN A 2 18.05 -25.11 -1.50
N ASP A 3 17.46 -26.32 -1.55
CA ASP A 3 16.64 -26.87 -0.45
C ASP A 3 17.47 -27.24 0.80
N THR A 4 18.81 -27.38 0.66
CA THR A 4 19.70 -27.64 1.79
C THR A 4 19.60 -26.53 2.84
N ALA A 5 19.68 -25.25 2.44
CA ALA A 5 19.58 -24.13 3.37
C ALA A 5 18.20 -24.07 4.08
N ARG A 6 17.12 -24.38 3.37
CA ARG A 6 15.76 -24.51 3.93
C ARG A 6 15.68 -25.59 5.00
N THR A 7 16.19 -26.78 4.71
CA THR A 7 16.23 -27.90 5.64
C THR A 7 17.06 -27.59 6.89
N MET A 8 18.24 -26.95 6.70
CA MET A 8 19.11 -26.57 7.82
C MET A 8 18.46 -25.47 8.67
N LEU A 9 17.82 -24.47 8.08
CA LEU A 9 17.08 -23.45 8.81
C LEU A 9 16.00 -24.07 9.70
N ALA A 10 15.17 -24.96 9.16
CA ALA A 10 14.13 -25.65 9.94
C ALA A 10 14.71 -26.44 11.11
N ARG A 11 15.85 -27.13 10.88
CA ARG A 11 16.57 -27.88 11.91
C ARG A 11 17.15 -26.97 13.00
N LEU A 12 17.71 -25.82 12.62
CA LEU A 12 18.25 -24.84 13.58
C LEU A 12 17.13 -24.21 14.43
N VAL A 13 16.01 -23.87 13.84
CA VAL A 13 14.84 -23.35 14.58
C VAL A 13 14.30 -24.42 15.55
N ALA A 14 14.27 -25.69 15.14
CA ALA A 14 13.85 -26.80 16.02
C ALA A 14 14.82 -27.01 17.21
N LEU A 15 16.13 -26.81 17.01
CA LEU A 15 17.17 -27.02 18.05
C LEU A 15 17.31 -25.82 19.00
N TYR A 16 17.26 -24.59 18.49
CA TYR A 16 17.57 -23.37 19.23
C TYR A 16 16.32 -22.52 19.51
N GLY A 17 15.16 -22.94 19.03
CA GLY A 17 13.89 -22.23 19.18
C GLY A 17 13.79 -20.97 18.35
N VAL A 18 12.70 -20.24 18.56
CA VAL A 18 12.37 -19.01 17.82
C VAL A 18 13.34 -17.83 18.07
N SER A 19 14.24 -17.94 19.05
CA SER A 19 15.23 -16.89 19.36
C SER A 19 16.15 -16.58 18.17
N ILE A 20 16.40 -17.55 17.28
CA ILE A 20 17.18 -17.35 16.04
C ILE A 20 16.48 -16.38 15.09
N ALA A 21 15.16 -16.35 15.09
CA ALA A 21 14.34 -15.52 14.23
C ALA A 21 14.40 -14.02 14.58
N HIS A 22 14.94 -13.68 15.76
CA HIS A 22 15.12 -12.30 16.24
C HIS A 22 16.58 -11.82 16.22
N ASP A 23 17.52 -12.71 15.91
CA ASP A 23 18.96 -12.39 15.93
C ASP A 23 19.61 -12.79 14.60
N ALA A 24 19.70 -11.82 13.68
CA ALA A 24 20.26 -12.01 12.35
C ALA A 24 21.74 -12.49 12.38
N SER A 25 22.54 -11.98 13.34
CA SER A 25 23.97 -12.33 13.44
C SER A 25 24.16 -13.77 13.90
N ARG A 26 23.38 -14.19 14.88
CA ARG A 26 23.38 -15.58 15.37
C ARG A 26 22.86 -16.55 14.32
N CYS A 27 21.78 -16.16 13.61
CA CYS A 27 21.25 -16.94 12.50
C CYS A 27 22.29 -17.13 11.40
N GLU A 28 23.01 -16.06 11.02
CA GLU A 28 24.08 -16.10 10.02
C GLU A 28 25.22 -17.04 10.42
N GLY A 29 25.72 -16.93 11.66
CA GLY A 29 26.77 -17.78 12.17
C GLY A 29 26.39 -19.26 12.11
N LEU A 30 25.24 -19.63 12.66
CA LEU A 30 24.76 -21.01 12.70
C LEU A 30 24.50 -21.60 11.30
N LEU A 31 23.97 -20.82 10.37
CA LEU A 31 23.77 -21.26 8.99
C LEU A 31 25.10 -21.46 8.26
N ARG A 32 26.09 -20.58 8.47
CA ARG A 32 27.42 -20.72 7.88
C ARG A 32 28.19 -21.98 8.41
N ASP A 33 27.98 -22.28 9.69
CA ASP A 33 28.60 -23.47 10.31
C ASP A 33 27.97 -24.77 9.79
N THR A 34 26.67 -24.75 9.44
CA THR A 34 25.93 -25.96 9.04
C THR A 34 25.83 -26.17 7.52
N CYS A 35 25.93 -25.07 6.74
CA CYS A 35 25.79 -25.09 5.28
C CYS A 35 26.71 -24.04 4.62
N PRO A 36 28.06 -24.16 4.72
CA PRO A 36 28.97 -23.12 4.23
C PRO A 36 28.87 -22.85 2.73
N GLU A 37 28.43 -23.84 1.95
CA GLU A 37 28.21 -23.73 0.51
C GLU A 37 26.97 -22.91 0.12
N CYS A 38 26.03 -22.68 1.05
CA CYS A 38 24.77 -22.01 0.80
C CYS A 38 24.86 -20.47 0.94
N THR A 39 25.95 -19.86 0.53
CA THR A 39 26.25 -18.43 0.79
C THR A 39 25.14 -17.48 0.33
N ARG A 40 24.57 -17.74 -0.85
CA ARG A 40 23.49 -16.91 -1.43
C ARG A 40 22.19 -17.06 -0.64
N GLU A 41 21.84 -18.27 -0.30
CA GLU A 41 20.64 -18.61 0.46
C GLU A 41 20.72 -18.04 1.89
N ILE A 42 21.88 -18.18 2.53
CA ILE A 42 22.14 -17.60 3.86
C ILE A 42 21.97 -16.09 3.83
N PHE A 43 22.53 -15.41 2.82
CA PHE A 43 22.37 -13.97 2.65
C PHE A 43 20.88 -13.58 2.61
N VAL A 44 20.08 -14.27 1.82
CA VAL A 44 18.66 -13.98 1.65
C VAL A 44 17.88 -14.24 2.94
N LEU A 45 18.12 -15.38 3.62
CA LEU A 45 17.44 -15.73 4.87
C LEU A 45 17.77 -14.77 6.02
N VAL A 46 19.03 -14.36 6.14
CA VAL A 46 19.49 -13.40 7.16
C VAL A 46 18.92 -12.01 6.92
N HIS A 47 18.86 -11.58 5.66
CA HIS A 47 18.27 -10.28 5.33
C HIS A 47 16.76 -10.27 5.58
N ALA A 48 16.06 -11.39 5.43
CA ALA A 48 14.65 -11.50 5.84
C ALA A 48 14.48 -11.26 7.36
N VAL A 49 15.41 -11.76 8.22
CA VAL A 49 15.41 -11.45 9.66
C VAL A 49 15.66 -9.97 9.90
N ARG A 50 16.65 -9.37 9.23
CA ARG A 50 16.95 -7.92 9.35
C ARG A 50 15.80 -7.02 8.95
N GLN A 51 14.97 -7.48 8.03
CA GLN A 51 13.75 -6.79 7.59
C GLN A 51 12.51 -7.19 8.40
N HIS A 52 12.69 -7.79 9.57
CA HIS A 52 11.61 -8.16 10.50
C HIS A 52 10.53 -9.07 9.90
N VAL A 53 10.85 -9.83 8.85
CA VAL A 53 9.93 -10.82 8.24
C VAL A 53 9.53 -11.87 9.27
N THR A 54 10.49 -12.33 10.05
CA THR A 54 10.30 -13.34 11.11
C THR A 54 9.44 -12.85 12.26
N ASP A 55 9.59 -11.58 12.64
CA ASP A 55 8.76 -10.95 13.69
C ASP A 55 7.30 -10.90 13.25
N ASP A 56 7.06 -10.55 11.98
CA ASP A 56 5.71 -10.50 11.41
C ASP A 56 5.10 -11.89 11.24
N LEU A 57 5.90 -12.93 10.97
CA LEU A 57 5.44 -14.31 10.94
C LEU A 57 5.14 -14.87 12.34
N LEU A 58 5.89 -14.46 13.37
CA LEU A 58 5.73 -14.93 14.76
C LEU A 58 4.58 -14.22 15.47
N THR A 59 4.32 -12.97 15.16
CA THR A 59 3.22 -12.22 15.78
C THR A 59 1.90 -12.74 15.21
N PRO A 60 1.05 -13.40 16.01
CA PRO A 60 -0.25 -13.86 15.54
C PRO A 60 -1.14 -12.63 15.27
N ARG A 61 -1.14 -12.17 14.05
CA ARG A 61 -2.10 -11.18 13.59
C ARG A 61 -3.39 -11.93 13.30
N HIS A 62 -4.25 -12.03 14.28
CA HIS A 62 -5.49 -12.82 14.28
C HIS A 62 -6.49 -12.44 13.16
N THR A 63 -6.15 -11.52 12.26
CA THR A 63 -7.07 -10.96 11.28
C THR A 63 -6.66 -11.16 9.82
N LEU A 64 -5.43 -11.61 9.53
CA LEU A 64 -4.98 -11.80 8.14
C LEU A 64 -4.73 -13.28 7.84
N PRO A 65 -5.28 -13.83 6.74
CA PRO A 65 -4.89 -15.12 6.21
C PRO A 65 -3.37 -15.18 5.99
N LEU A 66 -2.74 -16.32 6.29
CA LEU A 66 -1.29 -16.51 6.15
C LEU A 66 -0.79 -16.15 4.75
N ALA A 67 -1.52 -16.56 3.71
CA ALA A 67 -1.20 -16.26 2.31
C ALA A 67 -1.08 -14.76 2.00
N LEU A 68 -1.91 -13.91 2.62
CA LEU A 68 -1.84 -12.46 2.45
C LEU A 68 -0.66 -11.86 3.20
N THR A 69 -0.36 -12.38 4.39
CA THR A 69 0.83 -11.98 5.14
C THR A 69 2.11 -12.31 4.35
N GLU A 70 2.19 -13.52 3.80
CA GLU A 70 3.31 -13.95 2.96
C GLU A 70 3.47 -13.07 1.70
N ALA A 71 2.38 -12.77 0.99
CA ALA A 71 2.42 -11.91 -0.19
C ALA A 71 2.94 -10.49 0.14
N PHE A 72 2.53 -9.94 1.27
CA PHE A 72 3.02 -8.66 1.77
C PHE A 72 4.52 -8.68 2.11
N LEU A 73 4.97 -9.75 2.78
CA LEU A 73 6.37 -9.92 3.16
C LEU A 73 7.27 -10.10 1.92
N VAL A 74 6.78 -10.82 0.91
CA VAL A 74 7.44 -10.97 -0.39
C VAL A 74 7.62 -9.60 -1.03
N LYS A 75 6.55 -8.82 -1.13
CA LYS A 75 6.61 -7.48 -1.74
C LYS A 75 7.57 -6.55 -1.01
N ARG A 76 7.61 -6.59 0.31
CA ARG A 76 8.57 -5.80 1.11
C ARG A 76 10.02 -6.16 0.80
N LEU A 77 10.35 -7.45 0.68
CA LEU A 77 11.71 -7.88 0.33
C LEU A 77 12.10 -7.48 -1.10
N GLU A 78 11.15 -7.45 -2.03
CA GLU A 78 11.36 -6.91 -3.38
C GLU A 78 11.70 -5.42 -3.35
N ASP A 79 10.88 -4.63 -2.66
CA ASP A 79 10.96 -3.17 -2.67
C ASP A 79 12.17 -2.64 -1.85
N GLU A 80 12.51 -3.29 -0.72
CA GLU A 80 13.59 -2.80 0.16
C GLU A 80 14.96 -3.36 -0.17
N LEU A 81 15.04 -4.59 -0.70
CA LEU A 81 16.29 -5.27 -0.96
C LEU A 81 16.55 -5.51 -2.46
N GLY A 82 15.59 -5.21 -3.32
CA GLY A 82 15.71 -5.48 -4.76
C GLY A 82 15.75 -6.96 -5.11
N PHE A 83 15.20 -7.83 -4.25
CA PHE A 83 15.11 -9.25 -4.54
C PHE A 83 14.09 -9.51 -5.66
N SER A 84 14.32 -10.52 -6.50
CA SER A 84 13.28 -10.97 -7.40
C SER A 84 12.13 -11.61 -6.63
N ALA A 85 10.90 -11.55 -7.18
CA ALA A 85 9.70 -12.13 -6.57
C ALA A 85 9.89 -13.61 -6.17
N GLU A 86 10.64 -14.37 -6.97
CA GLU A 86 10.95 -15.78 -6.70
C GLU A 86 11.84 -15.94 -5.46
N VAL A 87 12.89 -15.13 -5.34
CA VAL A 87 13.84 -15.16 -4.21
C VAL A 87 13.17 -14.71 -2.92
N ALA A 88 12.40 -13.61 -2.99
CA ALA A 88 11.65 -13.09 -1.86
C ALA A 88 10.64 -14.11 -1.34
N ARG A 89 9.85 -14.72 -2.25
CA ARG A 89 8.89 -15.78 -1.92
C ARG A 89 9.56 -16.98 -1.27
N TRP A 90 10.67 -17.44 -1.82
CA TRP A 90 11.41 -18.54 -1.26
C TRP A 90 11.84 -18.26 0.18
N ALA A 91 12.38 -17.07 0.48
CA ALA A 91 12.79 -16.68 1.83
C ALA A 91 11.62 -16.69 2.83
N VAL A 92 10.49 -16.07 2.44
CA VAL A 92 9.27 -16.01 3.28
C VAL A 92 8.75 -17.41 3.56
N THR A 93 8.66 -18.27 2.53
CA THR A 93 8.21 -19.67 2.67
C THR A 93 9.13 -20.46 3.59
N CYS A 94 10.46 -20.34 3.44
CA CYS A 94 11.42 -21.04 4.32
C CYS A 94 11.23 -20.66 5.79
N TRP A 95 11.03 -19.38 6.08
CA TRP A 95 10.81 -18.92 7.44
C TRP A 95 9.43 -19.33 7.97
N ALA A 96 8.37 -19.25 7.15
CA ALA A 96 7.04 -19.69 7.54
C ALA A 96 7.01 -21.16 7.93
N GLU A 97 7.65 -22.02 7.15
CA GLU A 97 7.79 -23.44 7.46
C GLU A 97 8.65 -23.71 8.70
N ALA A 98 9.82 -23.08 8.80
CA ALA A 98 10.71 -23.25 9.95
C ALA A 98 10.04 -22.84 11.27
N LEU A 99 9.16 -21.84 11.24
CA LEU A 99 8.40 -21.34 12.38
C LEU A 99 7.08 -22.09 12.62
N GLY A 100 6.78 -23.15 11.83
CA GLY A 100 5.55 -23.95 11.96
C GLY A 100 4.28 -23.18 11.56
N ARG A 101 4.41 -22.22 10.64
CA ARG A 101 3.31 -21.38 10.13
C ARG A 101 2.89 -21.75 8.70
N ALA A 102 3.53 -22.75 8.08
CA ALA A 102 3.13 -23.22 6.77
C ALA A 102 1.79 -23.96 6.85
N ASP A 103 0.83 -23.59 6.00
CA ASP A 103 -0.32 -24.43 5.75
C ASP A 103 0.16 -25.76 5.16
N PRO A 104 -0.41 -26.92 5.57
CA PRO A 104 -0.04 -28.21 4.99
C PRO A 104 -0.26 -28.15 3.48
N ALA A 105 0.79 -28.44 2.71
CA ALA A 105 0.75 -28.44 1.26
C ALA A 105 -0.43 -29.27 0.74
N PRO A 106 -1.23 -28.76 -0.20
CA PRO A 106 -2.29 -29.54 -0.80
C PRO A 106 -1.68 -30.70 -1.61
N SER A 107 -2.05 -31.92 -1.27
CA SER A 107 -1.79 -33.12 -2.09
C SER A 107 -2.34 -32.91 -3.51
N PRO A 108 -1.64 -33.41 -4.56
CA PRO A 108 -2.08 -33.24 -5.91
C PRO A 108 -3.29 -34.15 -6.21
N GLU A 109 -4.48 -33.66 -6.00
CA GLU A 109 -5.69 -34.23 -6.58
C GLU A 109 -5.99 -33.56 -7.92
N LYS A 110 -6.29 -34.41 -8.91
CA LYS A 110 -6.62 -34.04 -10.29
C LYS A 110 -7.79 -33.06 -10.34
N PRO A 111 -7.78 -32.13 -11.30
CA PRO A 111 -8.89 -31.18 -11.46
C PRO A 111 -10.14 -31.90 -12.00
N GLU A 112 -11.14 -32.06 -11.17
CA GLU A 112 -12.51 -32.19 -11.65
C GLU A 112 -13.03 -30.80 -12.00
N VAL A 113 -13.39 -30.65 -13.26
CA VAL A 113 -14.02 -29.45 -13.82
C VAL A 113 -15.41 -29.31 -13.20
N HIS A 114 -15.53 -28.54 -12.15
CA HIS A 114 -16.83 -28.01 -11.77
C HIS A 114 -16.87 -26.53 -12.11
N ALA A 115 -17.96 -26.16 -12.80
CA ALA A 115 -18.28 -24.79 -13.17
C ALA A 115 -18.03 -23.83 -12.02
N GLU A 116 -17.26 -22.78 -12.32
CA GLU A 116 -17.04 -21.62 -11.47
C GLU A 116 -18.39 -21.07 -10.98
N PRO A 117 -18.68 -21.05 -9.67
CA PRO A 117 -19.70 -20.14 -9.19
C PRO A 117 -19.10 -18.74 -9.25
N GLU A 118 -19.79 -17.83 -9.92
CA GLU A 118 -19.50 -16.39 -9.85
C GLU A 118 -19.24 -16.00 -8.38
N PRO A 119 -18.14 -15.26 -8.08
CA PRO A 119 -17.89 -14.84 -6.73
C PRO A 119 -19.07 -13.98 -6.26
N PRO A 120 -19.71 -14.30 -5.13
CA PRO A 120 -20.74 -13.42 -4.61
C PRO A 120 -20.07 -12.06 -4.35
N ALA A 121 -20.69 -11.00 -4.83
CA ALA A 121 -20.38 -9.63 -4.47
C ALA A 121 -20.63 -9.42 -2.96
N GLN A 122 -19.75 -9.99 -2.15
CA GLN A 122 -19.79 -9.82 -0.69
C GLN A 122 -18.95 -8.60 -0.37
N GLY A 123 -19.61 -7.46 -0.21
CA GLY A 123 -19.03 -6.29 0.43
C GLY A 123 -18.41 -6.69 1.78
N THR A 124 -17.26 -6.13 2.10
CA THR A 124 -16.55 -6.39 3.34
C THR A 124 -17.49 -6.28 4.54
N ASN A 125 -17.47 -7.25 5.46
CA ASN A 125 -18.30 -7.26 6.67
C ASN A 125 -18.19 -5.92 7.42
N PRO A 126 -19.33 -5.29 7.82
CA PRO A 126 -19.34 -4.02 8.56
C PRO A 126 -18.49 -4.02 9.82
N ASP A 127 -18.46 -5.13 10.58
CA ASP A 127 -17.66 -5.27 11.81
C ASP A 127 -16.15 -5.25 11.50
N LEU A 128 -15.74 -5.85 10.38
CA LEU A 128 -14.36 -5.84 9.93
C LEU A 128 -13.92 -4.44 9.50
N ARG A 129 -14.80 -3.66 8.86
CA ARG A 129 -14.53 -2.28 8.50
C ARG A 129 -14.33 -1.38 9.70
N GLU A 130 -15.12 -1.59 10.77
CA GLU A 130 -14.95 -0.81 12.00
C GLU A 130 -13.63 -1.12 12.68
N GLN A 131 -13.21 -2.41 12.72
CA GLN A 131 -11.90 -2.81 13.18
C GLN A 131 -10.77 -2.19 12.35
N TRP A 132 -10.92 -2.15 11.02
CA TRP A 132 -9.94 -1.51 10.14
C TRP A 132 -9.84 -0.01 10.38
N ARG A 133 -10.97 0.66 10.59
CA ARG A 133 -11.00 2.10 10.93
C ARG A 133 -10.23 2.39 12.21
N GLU A 134 -10.46 1.61 13.26
CA GLU A 134 -9.76 1.75 14.53
C GLU A 134 -8.25 1.47 14.39
N ASN A 135 -7.90 0.40 13.68
CA ASN A 135 -6.52 0.01 13.46
C ASN A 135 -5.74 1.00 12.57
N LEU A 136 -6.37 1.63 11.58
CA LEU A 136 -5.75 2.70 10.79
C LEU A 136 -5.34 3.89 11.66
N GLY A 137 -6.04 4.15 12.78
CA GLY A 137 -5.69 5.22 13.71
C GLY A 137 -4.62 4.86 14.75
N ARG A 138 -4.49 3.59 15.15
CA ARG A 138 -3.73 3.21 16.36
C ARG A 138 -2.72 2.08 16.17
N ALA A 139 -2.89 1.26 15.14
CA ALA A 139 -2.03 0.09 14.95
C ALA A 139 -0.63 0.48 14.46
N PRO A 140 0.37 -0.41 14.61
CA PRO A 140 1.68 -0.24 14.00
C PRO A 140 1.60 -0.04 12.48
N ARG A 141 2.59 0.68 11.90
CA ARG A 141 2.65 1.00 10.46
C ARG A 141 2.38 -0.22 9.57
N SER A 142 3.01 -1.35 9.85
CA SER A 142 2.87 -2.57 9.05
C SER A 142 1.43 -3.08 8.99
N VAL A 143 0.68 -2.98 10.09
CA VAL A 143 -0.75 -3.34 10.14
C VAL A 143 -1.58 -2.37 9.31
N ARG A 144 -1.33 -1.06 9.45
CA ARG A 144 -2.03 -0.03 8.68
C ARG A 144 -1.82 -0.23 7.17
N LEU A 145 -0.59 -0.50 6.72
CA LEU A 145 -0.29 -0.80 5.32
C LEU A 145 -0.95 -2.09 4.84
N GLY A 146 -1.00 -3.13 5.68
CA GLY A 146 -1.74 -4.36 5.39
C GLY A 146 -3.24 -4.11 5.19
N ILE A 147 -3.84 -3.22 5.99
CA ILE A 147 -5.24 -2.81 5.81
C ILE A 147 -5.42 -2.11 4.47
N ILE A 148 -4.54 -1.16 4.11
CA ILE A 148 -4.60 -0.46 2.82
C ILE A 148 -4.55 -1.45 1.66
N ALA A 149 -3.65 -2.45 1.71
CA ALA A 149 -3.55 -3.48 0.68
C ALA A 149 -4.83 -4.33 0.57
N ASN A 150 -5.47 -4.67 1.70
CA ASN A 150 -6.74 -5.40 1.70
C ASN A 150 -7.91 -4.58 1.12
N LEU A 151 -7.94 -3.27 1.41
CA LEU A 151 -8.95 -2.37 0.88
C LEU A 151 -8.87 -2.26 -0.66
N ALA A 152 -7.67 -2.42 -1.23
CA ALA A 152 -7.44 -2.44 -2.69
C ALA A 152 -8.07 -3.65 -3.37
N GLY A 153 -8.12 -4.81 -2.70
CA GLY A 153 -8.61 -6.06 -3.27
C GLY A 153 -10.14 -6.12 -3.48
N ALA A 154 -10.90 -5.23 -2.82
CA ALA A 154 -12.36 -5.17 -2.94
C ALA A 154 -12.85 -3.72 -2.88
N PRO A 155 -12.82 -2.96 -3.97
CA PRO A 155 -13.14 -1.53 -4.00
C PRO A 155 -14.65 -1.28 -3.93
N ASP A 156 -15.29 -1.60 -2.81
CA ASP A 156 -16.65 -1.17 -2.52
C ASP A 156 -16.67 0.22 -1.87
N THR A 157 -17.84 0.87 -1.85
CA THR A 157 -18.01 2.23 -1.30
C THR A 157 -17.53 2.36 0.15
N GLY A 158 -17.69 1.33 0.98
CA GLY A 158 -17.24 1.34 2.37
C GLY A 158 -15.72 1.30 2.47
N ASN A 159 -15.07 0.47 1.68
CA ASN A 159 -13.62 0.36 1.61
C ASN A 159 -12.99 1.62 1.01
N LEU A 160 -13.60 2.19 -0.03
CA LEU A 160 -13.14 3.47 -0.59
C LEU A 160 -13.21 4.62 0.43
N ARG A 161 -14.24 4.66 1.29
CA ARG A 161 -14.31 5.65 2.38
C ARG A 161 -13.16 5.48 3.39
N LEU A 162 -12.76 4.26 3.70
CA LEU A 162 -11.62 4.00 4.57
C LEU A 162 -10.30 4.42 3.90
N LEU A 163 -10.12 4.15 2.60
CA LEU A 163 -8.96 4.62 1.84
C LEU A 163 -8.89 6.15 1.79
N ILE A 164 -10.03 6.83 1.60
CA ILE A 164 -10.09 8.29 1.63
C ILE A 164 -9.73 8.82 3.02
N SER A 165 -10.21 8.19 4.10
CA SER A 165 -9.83 8.58 5.46
C SER A 165 -8.34 8.37 5.74
N ALA A 166 -7.74 7.35 5.13
CA ALA A 166 -6.31 7.04 5.26
C ALA A 166 -5.41 8.09 4.57
N LEU A 167 -5.93 8.92 3.68
CA LEU A 167 -5.21 10.09 3.15
C LEU A 167 -4.84 11.10 4.25
N ASP A 168 -5.58 11.13 5.37
CA ASP A 168 -5.31 12.03 6.50
C ASP A 168 -4.64 11.30 7.69
N ASN A 169 -4.07 10.11 7.44
CA ASN A 169 -3.35 9.35 8.44
C ASN A 169 -2.08 10.09 8.90
N ASP A 170 -1.66 9.88 10.15
CA ASP A 170 -0.42 10.47 10.72
C ASP A 170 0.86 9.90 10.07
N ASP A 171 0.83 8.66 9.59
CA ASP A 171 1.96 8.00 8.94
C ASP A 171 2.02 8.33 7.44
N ARG A 172 3.16 8.87 7.02
CA ARG A 172 3.41 9.24 5.61
C ARG A 172 3.28 8.05 4.66
N ALA A 173 3.76 6.87 5.04
CA ALA A 173 3.72 5.68 4.18
C ALA A 173 2.26 5.20 3.96
N VAL A 174 1.42 5.29 5.00
CA VAL A 174 -0.02 4.97 4.90
C VAL A 174 -0.72 5.96 3.97
N ARG A 175 -0.44 7.27 4.11
CA ARG A 175 -0.98 8.29 3.20
C ARG A 175 -0.57 8.05 1.75
N SER A 176 0.73 7.75 1.52
CA SER A 176 1.25 7.47 0.17
C SER A 176 0.56 6.26 -0.45
N ALA A 177 0.48 5.15 0.28
CA ALA A 177 -0.19 3.94 -0.20
C ALA A 177 -1.67 4.16 -0.52
N ALA A 178 -2.39 4.93 0.32
CA ALA A 178 -3.78 5.30 0.05
C ALA A 178 -3.90 6.21 -1.19
N PHE A 179 -2.97 7.16 -1.36
CA PHE A 179 -2.92 8.04 -2.53
C PHE A 179 -2.71 7.23 -3.83
N ASP A 180 -1.72 6.34 -3.83
CA ASP A 180 -1.38 5.51 -5.00
C ASP A 180 -2.57 4.65 -5.45
N LEU A 181 -3.28 4.04 -4.49
CA LEU A 181 -4.46 3.23 -4.78
C LEU A 181 -5.64 4.07 -5.28
N LEU A 182 -5.93 5.19 -4.63
CA LEU A 182 -7.03 6.07 -5.04
C LEU A 182 -6.77 6.76 -6.37
N SER A 183 -5.50 6.89 -6.79
CA SER A 183 -5.10 7.45 -8.08
C SER A 183 -5.17 6.43 -9.22
N ASP A 184 -5.47 5.16 -8.96
CA ASP A 184 -5.75 4.17 -10.02
C ASP A 184 -7.19 4.36 -10.51
N PRO A 185 -7.41 4.67 -11.81
CA PRO A 185 -8.75 4.82 -12.38
C PRO A 185 -9.68 3.61 -12.19
N LYS A 186 -9.09 2.42 -12.04
CA LYS A 186 -9.85 1.16 -11.84
C LYS A 186 -10.60 1.12 -10.51
N THR A 187 -10.21 1.93 -9.53
CA THR A 187 -10.90 1.98 -8.22
C THR A 187 -12.28 2.61 -8.29
N GLY A 188 -12.57 3.41 -9.32
CA GLY A 188 -13.83 4.12 -9.46
C GLY A 188 -14.12 5.12 -8.34
N ALA A 189 -13.09 5.63 -7.64
CA ALA A 189 -13.24 6.48 -6.46
C ALA A 189 -13.68 7.91 -6.76
N THR A 190 -13.69 8.35 -8.02
CA THR A 190 -13.85 9.76 -8.42
C THR A 190 -15.09 10.42 -7.84
N SER A 191 -16.27 9.82 -7.96
CA SER A 191 -17.52 10.41 -7.44
C SER A 191 -17.48 10.56 -5.93
N LEU A 192 -16.99 9.54 -5.23
CA LEU A 192 -16.91 9.55 -3.77
C LEU A 192 -15.88 10.58 -3.26
N LEU A 193 -14.77 10.77 -3.98
CA LEU A 193 -13.77 11.81 -3.68
C LEU A 193 -14.39 13.21 -3.84
N ILE A 194 -15.15 13.45 -4.92
CA ILE A 194 -15.86 14.72 -5.14
C ILE A 194 -16.88 14.99 -4.02
N ASP A 195 -17.68 14.01 -3.66
CA ASP A 195 -18.65 14.12 -2.58
C ASP A 195 -17.99 14.42 -1.24
N THR A 196 -16.84 13.79 -0.96
CA THR A 196 -16.11 13.98 0.29
C THR A 196 -15.54 15.39 0.45
N LEU A 197 -15.21 16.09 -0.66
CA LEU A 197 -14.69 17.46 -0.62
C LEU A 197 -15.63 18.46 0.09
N HIS A 198 -16.95 18.26 0.04
CA HIS A 198 -17.92 19.21 0.58
C HIS A 198 -17.88 19.35 2.11
N GLY A 199 -17.31 18.37 2.84
CA GLY A 199 -17.21 18.40 4.30
C GLY A 199 -15.82 18.15 4.85
N ALA A 200 -14.80 18.09 4.00
CA ALA A 200 -13.45 17.75 4.39
C ALA A 200 -12.71 18.94 5.05
N THR A 201 -11.81 18.62 5.99
CA THR A 201 -10.85 19.58 6.54
C THR A 201 -9.87 20.02 5.44
N ASP A 202 -9.21 21.18 5.60
CA ASP A 202 -8.23 21.66 4.62
C ASP A 202 -7.08 20.63 4.40
N GLY A 203 -6.69 19.89 5.46
CA GLY A 203 -5.71 18.84 5.39
C GLY A 203 -6.12 17.65 4.52
N LEU A 204 -7.39 17.27 4.54
CA LEU A 204 -7.91 16.22 3.68
C LEU A 204 -8.26 16.76 2.28
N THR A 205 -8.80 17.96 2.21
CA THR A 205 -9.18 18.62 0.95
C THR A 205 -8.01 18.69 -0.02
N TRP A 206 -6.84 19.19 0.40
CA TRP A 206 -5.71 19.30 -0.52
C TRP A 206 -5.22 17.95 -1.04
N ARG A 207 -5.27 16.90 -0.21
CA ARG A 207 -4.88 15.53 -0.64
C ARG A 207 -5.88 14.92 -1.61
N ILE A 208 -7.18 15.04 -1.34
CA ILE A 208 -8.23 14.62 -2.28
C ILE A 208 -8.09 15.36 -3.60
N THR A 209 -7.84 16.67 -3.54
CA THR A 209 -7.63 17.50 -4.72
C THR A 209 -6.48 16.98 -5.58
N LEU A 210 -5.35 16.59 -4.97
CA LEU A 210 -4.22 15.99 -5.70
C LEU A 210 -4.57 14.63 -6.32
N VAL A 211 -5.33 13.77 -5.62
CA VAL A 211 -5.80 12.50 -6.19
C VAL A 211 -6.67 12.74 -7.42
N LEU A 212 -7.62 13.69 -7.35
CA LEU A 212 -8.48 14.05 -8.48
C LEU A 212 -7.70 14.60 -9.68
N GLY A 213 -6.62 15.35 -9.41
CA GLY A 213 -5.68 15.80 -10.44
C GLY A 213 -4.95 14.61 -11.10
N ALA A 214 -4.42 13.68 -10.30
CA ALA A 214 -3.72 12.49 -10.79
C ALA A 214 -4.65 11.55 -11.58
N LEU A 215 -5.93 11.48 -11.22
CA LEU A 215 -6.97 10.75 -11.96
C LEU A 215 -7.41 11.46 -13.26
N HIS A 216 -6.96 12.68 -13.53
CA HIS A 216 -7.48 13.53 -14.60
C HIS A 216 -9.02 13.63 -14.58
N ALA A 217 -9.62 13.79 -13.38
CA ALA A 217 -11.05 13.72 -13.14
C ALA A 217 -11.79 14.96 -13.68
N HIS A 218 -12.20 14.96 -14.94
CA HIS A 218 -12.87 16.08 -15.60
C HIS A 218 -14.15 16.53 -14.87
N ASP A 219 -14.88 15.60 -14.25
CA ASP A 219 -16.10 15.90 -13.50
C ASP A 219 -15.82 16.69 -12.22
N ALA A 220 -14.59 16.66 -11.71
CA ALA A 220 -14.19 17.39 -10.51
C ALA A 220 -13.93 18.88 -10.75
N VAL A 221 -13.78 19.34 -11.99
CA VAL A 221 -13.41 20.73 -12.30
C VAL A 221 -14.34 21.73 -11.61
N GLY A 222 -15.65 21.50 -11.65
CA GLY A 222 -16.64 22.40 -11.01
C GLY A 222 -16.45 22.53 -9.50
N THR A 223 -16.07 21.45 -8.82
CA THR A 223 -15.82 21.40 -7.38
C THR A 223 -14.44 21.93 -7.00
N LEU A 224 -13.47 21.84 -7.91
CA LEU A 224 -12.10 22.32 -7.67
C LEU A 224 -11.97 23.85 -7.86
N LEU A 225 -12.78 24.48 -8.73
CA LEU A 225 -12.70 25.93 -9.00
C LEU A 225 -12.85 26.79 -7.73
N PRO A 226 -13.83 26.57 -6.84
CA PRO A 226 -13.95 27.33 -5.59
C PRO A 226 -12.76 27.15 -4.63
N LEU A 227 -11.95 26.10 -4.79
CA LEU A 227 -10.79 25.85 -3.94
C LEU A 227 -9.63 26.81 -4.24
N LEU A 228 -9.65 27.51 -5.38
CA LEU A 228 -8.68 28.55 -5.71
C LEU A 228 -8.68 29.72 -4.73
N ASP A 229 -9.80 29.94 -4.05
CA ASP A 229 -9.97 31.00 -3.05
C ASP A 229 -9.80 30.54 -1.59
N ARG A 230 -9.40 29.25 -1.40
CA ARG A 230 -9.19 28.65 -0.08
C ARG A 230 -7.77 28.94 0.47
N ALA A 231 -7.44 28.30 1.60
CA ALA A 231 -6.11 28.36 2.23
C ALA A 231 -4.99 28.04 1.22
N PRO A 232 -3.78 28.61 1.35
CA PRO A 232 -2.71 28.50 0.36
C PRO A 232 -2.42 27.06 -0.08
N VAL A 233 -2.33 26.10 0.85
CA VAL A 233 -2.05 24.70 0.53
C VAL A 233 -3.16 24.06 -0.33
N VAL A 234 -4.41 24.42 -0.09
CA VAL A 234 -5.55 23.92 -0.87
C VAL A 234 -5.59 24.56 -2.25
N ARG A 235 -5.36 25.88 -2.31
CA ARG A 235 -5.27 26.64 -3.57
C ARG A 235 -4.17 26.08 -4.48
N ASP A 236 -2.99 25.86 -3.95
CA ASP A 236 -1.85 25.36 -4.73
C ASP A 236 -2.12 23.95 -5.28
N ALA A 237 -2.75 23.09 -4.48
CA ALA A 237 -3.22 21.78 -4.94
C ALA A 237 -4.29 21.92 -6.04
N ALA A 238 -5.22 22.86 -5.90
CA ALA A 238 -6.26 23.10 -6.91
C ALA A 238 -5.67 23.62 -8.24
N ILE A 239 -4.71 24.56 -8.19
CA ILE A 239 -4.01 25.05 -9.38
C ILE A 239 -3.33 23.88 -10.11
N TRP A 240 -2.56 23.07 -9.38
CA TRP A 240 -1.87 21.91 -9.95
C TRP A 240 -2.87 20.93 -10.58
N SER A 241 -3.91 20.55 -9.84
CA SER A 241 -4.90 19.56 -10.28
C SER A 241 -5.71 20.03 -11.48
N LEU A 242 -6.12 21.30 -11.50
CA LEU A 242 -6.79 21.89 -12.67
C LEU A 242 -5.88 21.90 -13.91
N GLY A 243 -4.57 22.09 -13.72
CA GLY A 243 -3.59 21.97 -14.79
C GLY A 243 -3.45 20.53 -15.32
N GLU A 244 -3.46 19.51 -14.44
CA GLU A 244 -3.40 18.09 -14.84
C GLU A 244 -4.68 17.63 -15.53
N ILE A 245 -5.85 18.00 -14.98
CA ILE A 245 -7.14 17.66 -15.55
C ILE A 245 -7.34 18.31 -16.90
N GLY A 246 -6.88 19.55 -17.07
CA GLY A 246 -7.06 20.32 -18.28
C GLY A 246 -8.48 20.89 -18.42
N GLY A 247 -8.78 21.38 -19.62
CA GLY A 247 -10.09 21.84 -20.00
C GLY A 247 -10.29 23.36 -19.92
N ARG A 248 -11.10 23.89 -20.86
CA ARG A 248 -11.31 25.34 -21.04
C ARG A 248 -11.94 26.03 -19.83
N ARG A 249 -12.72 25.28 -19.01
CA ARG A 249 -13.37 25.82 -17.82
C ARG A 249 -12.39 26.32 -16.78
N ALA A 250 -11.22 25.69 -16.65
CA ALA A 250 -10.17 26.07 -15.71
C ALA A 250 -9.32 27.26 -16.22
N ALA A 251 -9.27 27.49 -17.54
CA ALA A 251 -8.35 28.48 -18.12
C ALA A 251 -8.61 29.91 -17.61
N THR A 252 -9.84 30.40 -17.62
CA THR A 252 -10.15 31.77 -17.19
C THR A 252 -9.85 32.00 -15.70
N PRO A 253 -10.26 31.14 -14.75
CA PRO A 253 -9.90 31.28 -13.33
C PRO A 253 -8.37 31.25 -13.12
N LEU A 254 -7.64 30.39 -13.82
CA LEU A 254 -6.18 30.35 -13.72
C LEU A 254 -5.50 31.58 -14.33
N MET A 255 -6.05 32.16 -15.41
CA MET A 255 -5.58 33.45 -15.95
C MET A 255 -5.72 34.59 -14.95
N ASN A 256 -6.78 34.62 -14.17
CA ASN A 256 -6.96 35.63 -13.12
C ASN A 256 -5.85 35.55 -12.05
N LEU A 257 -5.34 34.35 -11.74
CA LEU A 257 -4.26 34.16 -10.80
C LEU A 257 -2.88 34.65 -11.30
N LEU A 258 -2.73 34.95 -12.59
CA LEU A 258 -1.51 35.59 -13.11
C LEU A 258 -1.30 37.01 -12.56
N HIS A 259 -2.36 37.62 -11.99
CA HIS A 259 -2.30 38.93 -11.34
C HIS A 259 -2.24 38.83 -9.82
N HIS A 260 -2.02 37.62 -9.27
CA HIS A 260 -1.89 37.43 -7.83
C HIS A 260 -0.63 38.07 -7.25
N ASN A 261 -0.68 38.57 -6.00
CA ASN A 261 0.44 39.23 -5.36
C ASN A 261 1.61 38.25 -5.02
N ASP A 262 1.33 36.96 -4.90
CA ASP A 262 2.31 35.93 -4.61
C ASP A 262 2.87 35.36 -5.92
N SER A 263 4.17 35.54 -6.12
CA SER A 263 4.88 35.07 -7.32
C SER A 263 4.84 33.55 -7.51
N GLY A 264 4.78 32.77 -6.40
CA GLY A 264 4.62 31.32 -6.45
C GLY A 264 3.27 30.91 -7.07
N VAL A 265 2.20 31.60 -6.69
CA VAL A 265 0.87 31.40 -7.25
C VAL A 265 0.84 31.75 -8.73
N VAL A 266 1.45 32.88 -9.11
CA VAL A 266 1.58 33.30 -10.52
C VAL A 266 2.29 32.25 -11.35
N GLN A 267 3.43 31.75 -10.85
CA GLN A 267 4.20 30.72 -11.54
C GLN A 267 3.40 29.40 -11.67
N ALA A 268 2.76 28.94 -10.59
CA ALA A 268 1.94 27.74 -10.61
C ALA A 268 0.77 27.84 -11.61
N ALA A 269 0.10 29.00 -11.65
CA ALA A 269 -0.99 29.26 -12.58
C ALA A 269 -0.50 29.28 -14.05
N ALA A 270 0.67 29.88 -14.32
CA ALA A 270 1.28 29.87 -15.64
C ALA A 270 1.64 28.45 -16.09
N ASP A 271 2.16 27.62 -15.18
CA ASP A 271 2.50 26.23 -15.48
C ASP A 271 1.25 25.40 -15.77
N ALA A 272 0.18 25.57 -14.97
CA ALA A 272 -1.11 24.92 -15.20
C ALA A 272 -1.71 25.33 -16.57
N LEU A 273 -1.68 26.61 -16.92
CA LEU A 273 -2.18 27.09 -18.22
C LEU A 273 -1.38 26.51 -19.40
N ARG A 274 -0.06 26.34 -19.25
CA ARG A 274 0.78 25.68 -20.29
C ARG A 274 0.38 24.22 -20.51
N LYS A 275 -0.05 23.51 -19.47
CA LYS A 275 -0.55 22.14 -19.59
C LYS A 275 -1.91 22.07 -20.30
N ILE A 276 -2.81 22.99 -19.99
CA ILE A 276 -4.15 23.08 -20.59
C ILE A 276 -4.09 23.42 -22.10
N SER A 277 -3.06 24.15 -22.53
CA SER A 277 -2.92 24.61 -23.92
C SER A 277 -2.25 23.58 -24.85
N ARG A 278 -1.78 22.46 -24.32
CA ARG A 278 -1.23 21.33 -25.09
C ARG A 278 -2.30 20.36 -25.55
#